data_fb5b7be983cf8ca9f4decb1e08a33b72
#
_entry.id   fb5b7be983cf8ca9f4decb1e08a33b72
#
_cell.length_a   1.000
_cell.length_b   1.000
_cell.length_c   1.000
_cell.angle_alpha   90.00
_cell.angle_beta   90.00
_cell.angle_gamma   90.00
#
_symmetry.space_group_name_H-M   'P 1'
#
loop_
_entity.id
_entity.type
_entity.pdbx_description
1 polymer ?
#
loop_
_entity_poly.entity_id
_entity_poly.type
_entity_poly.pdbx_seq_one_letter_code
_entity_poly.pdbx_strand_id
1 'polypeptide(L)'
;MACTAATAFAETPQSELPRPGSAAVPVVEETHWYGYETLAVDGGATLLGLSALAASSGDNDGKLTEVLGATAGFGYVFGGPIVHWAHDRAGTALASFGLRTCAPLVLSLVGFGVGEVACSSREGEAPCPAIAAVVGAGLGFPLAVALDAALLAREPASQETVSSSTFKLVPSVGYTQGRFFASLGGTM
;
A
#
# COMPACT_ATOMS: atom_id res chain seq x y z
N MET A 1 10.64 -12.16 15.12
CA MET A 1 10.83 -10.84 14.49
C MET A 1 9.73 -9.93 15.01
N ALA A 2 10.07 -8.92 15.80
CA ALA A 2 9.09 -7.98 16.33
C ALA A 2 8.81 -6.91 15.26
N CYS A 3 7.55 -6.75 14.81
CA CYS A 3 7.12 -5.58 14.05
C CYS A 3 7.16 -4.37 15.00
N THR A 4 8.30 -3.70 15.06
CA THR A 4 8.40 -2.44 15.79
C THR A 4 7.73 -1.38 14.92
N ALA A 5 6.60 -0.84 15.38
CA ALA A 5 5.98 0.31 14.73
C ALA A 5 6.99 1.47 14.78
N ALA A 6 7.55 1.82 13.64
CA ALA A 6 8.34 3.03 13.50
C ALA A 6 7.39 4.21 13.65
N THR A 7 7.34 4.79 14.84
CA THR A 7 6.74 6.10 15.05
C THR A 7 7.65 7.12 14.37
N ALA A 8 7.28 7.51 13.15
CA ALA A 8 7.89 8.65 12.49
C ALA A 8 7.50 9.89 13.32
N PHE A 9 8.45 10.39 14.09
CA PHE A 9 8.31 11.70 14.72
C PHE A 9 8.27 12.74 13.59
N ALA A 10 7.08 13.25 13.31
CA ALA A 10 6.94 14.46 12.52
C ALA A 10 7.60 15.59 13.32
N GLU A 11 8.73 16.11 12.84
CA GLU A 11 9.26 17.37 13.32
C GLU A 11 8.17 18.42 13.14
N THR A 12 7.69 18.91 14.26
CA THR A 12 6.73 20.02 14.31
C THR A 12 7.47 21.26 13.78
N PRO A 13 7.04 21.88 12.68
CA PRO A 13 7.64 23.13 12.24
C PRO A 13 7.46 24.13 13.38
N GLN A 14 8.54 24.79 13.77
CA GLN A 14 8.51 25.85 14.76
C GLN A 14 7.55 26.93 14.26
N SER A 15 6.37 27.00 14.88
CA SER A 15 5.41 28.04 14.60
C SER A 15 6.01 29.38 15.03
N GLU A 16 6.37 30.22 14.05
CA GLU A 16 6.62 31.64 14.32
C GLU A 16 5.44 32.22 15.10
N LEU A 17 5.74 32.79 16.26
CA LEU A 17 4.75 33.45 17.09
C LEU A 17 3.97 34.49 16.27
N PRO A 18 2.63 34.42 16.23
CA PRO A 18 1.82 35.35 15.46
C PRO A 18 2.08 36.79 15.92
N ARG A 19 2.37 37.68 15.01
CA ARG A 19 2.45 39.11 15.29
C ARG A 19 1.11 39.59 15.84
N PRO A 20 1.08 40.29 17.01
CA PRO A 20 -0.16 40.77 17.56
C PRO A 20 -0.79 41.80 16.60
N GLY A 21 -1.97 41.49 16.08
CA GLY A 21 -2.73 42.35 15.22
C GLY A 21 -3.19 41.78 13.88
N SER A 22 -2.69 40.62 13.46
CA SER A 22 -3.20 39.93 12.28
C SER A 22 -4.22 38.87 12.73
N ALA A 23 -5.50 39.13 12.55
CA ALA A 23 -6.51 38.10 12.65
C ALA A 23 -6.20 37.07 11.55
N ALA A 24 -5.56 35.95 11.93
CA ALA A 24 -5.28 34.87 11.02
C ALA A 24 -6.65 34.34 10.52
N VAL A 25 -6.97 34.65 9.28
CA VAL A 25 -8.06 33.99 8.59
C VAL A 25 -7.70 32.50 8.58
N PRO A 26 -8.55 31.59 9.09
CA PRO A 26 -8.26 30.17 9.06
C PRO A 26 -8.08 29.77 7.59
N VAL A 27 -6.85 29.48 7.20
CA VAL A 27 -6.57 28.89 5.89
C VAL A 27 -7.14 27.49 5.95
N VAL A 28 -8.25 27.27 5.26
CA VAL A 28 -8.79 25.92 5.05
C VAL A 28 -7.78 25.23 4.15
N GLU A 29 -6.98 24.37 4.74
CA GLU A 29 -6.03 23.52 4.00
C GLU A 29 -6.88 22.53 3.18
N GLU A 30 -7.06 22.82 1.90
CA GLU A 30 -7.67 21.85 1.00
C GLU A 30 -6.75 20.65 0.89
N THR A 31 -7.26 19.45 1.18
CA THR A 31 -6.51 18.20 1.01
C THR A 31 -6.92 17.55 -0.30
N HIS A 32 -5.95 17.18 -1.11
CA HIS A 32 -6.17 16.38 -2.31
C HIS A 32 -6.04 14.89 -1.98
N TRP A 33 -7.05 14.10 -2.36
CA TRP A 33 -7.05 12.66 -2.16
C TRP A 33 -6.69 11.93 -3.47
N TYR A 34 -5.63 11.14 -3.43
CA TYR A 34 -5.17 10.32 -4.56
C TYR A 34 -5.30 8.81 -4.31
N GLY A 35 -6.11 8.41 -3.32
CA GLY A 35 -6.32 7.01 -2.96
C GLY A 35 -6.87 6.12 -4.07
N TYR A 36 -7.47 6.69 -5.11
CA TYR A 36 -7.90 5.92 -6.28
C TYR A 36 -6.72 5.31 -7.06
N GLU A 37 -5.54 5.93 -7.03
CA GLU A 37 -4.34 5.40 -7.68
C GLU A 37 -3.80 4.18 -6.92
N THR A 38 -3.76 4.26 -5.58
CA THR A 38 -3.41 3.12 -4.74
C THR A 38 -4.39 1.98 -4.92
N LEU A 39 -5.71 2.27 -4.93
CA LEU A 39 -6.75 1.27 -5.15
C LEU A 39 -6.68 0.63 -6.55
N ALA A 40 -6.30 1.37 -7.59
CA ALA A 40 -6.13 0.83 -8.92
C ALA A 40 -4.97 -0.19 -8.98
N VAL A 41 -3.83 0.13 -8.34
CA VAL A 41 -2.68 -0.78 -8.26
C VAL A 41 -3.03 -2.03 -7.45
N ASP A 42 -3.70 -1.86 -6.32
CA ASP A 42 -4.13 -2.96 -5.46
C ASP A 42 -5.19 -3.84 -6.12
N GLY A 43 -6.10 -3.23 -6.87
CA GLY A 43 -7.06 -3.95 -7.71
C GLY A 43 -6.37 -4.81 -8.76
N GLY A 44 -5.34 -4.28 -9.41
CA GLY A 44 -4.49 -5.02 -10.34
C GLY A 44 -3.77 -6.20 -9.68
N ALA A 45 -3.15 -5.97 -8.53
CA ALA A 45 -2.50 -7.02 -7.75
C ALA A 45 -3.48 -8.11 -7.30
N THR A 46 -4.68 -7.72 -6.88
CA THR A 46 -5.75 -8.65 -6.48
C THR A 46 -6.21 -9.50 -7.65
N LEU A 47 -6.42 -8.90 -8.84
CA LEU A 47 -6.79 -9.65 -10.04
C LEU A 47 -5.70 -10.64 -10.45
N LEU A 48 -4.42 -10.28 -10.35
CA LEU A 48 -3.31 -11.21 -10.60
C LEU A 48 -3.31 -12.35 -9.60
N GLY A 49 -3.55 -12.09 -8.31
CA GLY A 49 -3.66 -13.11 -7.28
C GLY A 49 -4.81 -14.08 -7.53
N LEU A 50 -5.98 -13.58 -7.90
CA LEU A 50 -7.13 -14.41 -8.28
C LEU A 50 -6.86 -15.23 -9.54
N SER A 51 -6.14 -14.66 -10.51
CA SER A 51 -5.71 -15.36 -11.71
C SER A 51 -4.72 -16.49 -11.38
N ALA A 52 -3.80 -16.26 -10.42
CA ALA A 52 -2.91 -17.30 -9.93
C ALA A 52 -3.67 -18.46 -9.28
N LEU A 53 -4.69 -18.16 -8.47
CA LEU A 53 -5.56 -19.19 -7.87
C LEU A 53 -6.32 -19.97 -8.93
N ALA A 54 -6.86 -19.31 -9.95
CA ALA A 54 -7.55 -19.98 -11.05
C ALA A 54 -6.59 -20.86 -11.86
N ALA A 55 -5.37 -20.39 -12.12
CA ALA A 55 -4.36 -21.15 -12.84
C ALA A 55 -3.88 -22.39 -12.07
N SER A 56 -3.87 -22.35 -10.74
CA SER A 56 -3.38 -23.44 -9.89
C SER A 56 -4.13 -24.77 -10.10
N SER A 57 -5.36 -24.73 -10.61
CA SER A 57 -6.17 -25.93 -10.90
C SER A 57 -5.86 -26.57 -12.26
N GLY A 58 -5.22 -25.86 -13.18
CA GLY A 58 -4.94 -26.30 -14.54
C GLY A 58 -3.48 -26.31 -14.97
N ASP A 59 -2.61 -25.69 -14.18
CA ASP A 59 -1.18 -25.54 -14.47
C ASP A 59 -0.37 -26.74 -13.95
N ASN A 60 -0.12 -27.69 -14.82
CA ASN A 60 0.63 -28.92 -14.45
C ASN A 60 2.08 -28.62 -14.03
N ASP A 61 2.69 -27.55 -14.56
CA ASP A 61 4.08 -27.18 -14.23
C ASP A 61 4.17 -26.18 -13.05
N GLY A 62 3.07 -25.60 -12.61
CA GLY A 62 2.99 -24.60 -11.54
C GLY A 62 3.64 -23.24 -11.84
N LYS A 63 4.32 -23.10 -12.98
CA LYS A 63 5.10 -21.91 -13.35
C LYS A 63 4.25 -20.66 -13.52
N LEU A 64 3.09 -20.82 -14.17
CA LEU A 64 2.17 -19.69 -14.38
C LEU A 64 1.62 -19.20 -13.05
N THR A 65 1.21 -20.12 -12.17
CA THR A 65 0.74 -19.82 -10.81
C THR A 65 1.81 -19.10 -10.00
N GLU A 66 3.06 -19.57 -10.07
CA GLU A 66 4.19 -18.95 -9.37
C GLU A 66 4.44 -17.52 -9.85
N VAL A 67 4.51 -17.30 -11.17
CA VAL A 67 4.76 -15.97 -11.75
C VAL A 67 3.62 -15.00 -11.42
N LEU A 68 2.37 -15.42 -11.58
CA LEU A 68 1.22 -14.56 -11.26
C LEU A 68 1.15 -14.26 -9.77
N GLY A 69 1.38 -15.27 -8.91
CA GLY A 69 1.39 -15.11 -7.47
C GLY A 69 2.52 -14.19 -6.97
N ALA A 70 3.73 -14.37 -7.49
CA ALA A 70 4.87 -13.52 -7.17
C ALA A 70 4.63 -12.07 -7.61
N THR A 71 4.09 -11.87 -8.82
CA THR A 71 3.77 -10.53 -9.33
C THR A 71 2.66 -9.87 -8.50
N ALA A 72 1.63 -10.61 -8.12
CA ALA A 72 0.56 -10.13 -7.25
C ALA A 72 1.10 -9.72 -5.86
N GLY A 73 1.95 -10.57 -5.27
CA GLY A 73 2.58 -10.29 -3.97
C GLY A 73 3.47 -9.06 -4.02
N PHE A 74 4.29 -8.94 -5.07
CA PHE A 74 5.11 -7.75 -5.29
C PHE A 74 4.25 -6.49 -5.47
N GLY A 75 3.22 -6.57 -6.32
CA GLY A 75 2.28 -5.46 -6.55
C GLY A 75 1.58 -5.02 -5.27
N TYR A 76 1.15 -5.96 -4.43
CA TYR A 76 0.55 -5.66 -3.13
C TYR A 76 1.52 -4.95 -2.18
N VAL A 77 2.75 -5.48 -2.02
CA VAL A 77 3.72 -4.95 -1.04
C VAL A 77 4.27 -3.60 -1.46
N PHE A 78 4.58 -3.44 -2.74
CA PHE A 78 5.29 -2.26 -3.25
C PHE A 78 4.39 -1.27 -4.00
N GLY A 79 3.21 -1.67 -4.44
CA GLY A 79 2.33 -0.82 -5.24
C GLY A 79 1.95 0.48 -4.55
N GLY A 80 1.39 0.41 -3.33
CA GLY A 80 1.07 1.59 -2.54
C GLY A 80 2.28 2.47 -2.22
N PRO A 81 3.39 1.91 -1.68
CA PRO A 81 4.62 2.67 -1.47
C PRO A 81 5.12 3.41 -2.71
N ILE A 82 5.08 2.80 -3.89
CA ILE A 82 5.49 3.43 -5.14
C ILE A 82 4.58 4.61 -5.49
N VAL A 83 3.26 4.47 -5.33
CA VAL A 83 2.30 5.57 -5.55
C VAL A 83 2.61 6.73 -4.62
N HIS A 84 2.79 6.50 -3.32
CA HIS A 84 3.14 7.56 -2.37
C HIS A 84 4.48 8.22 -2.69
N TRP A 85 5.44 7.45 -3.16
CA TRP A 85 6.73 8.00 -3.60
C TRP A 85 6.59 8.88 -4.84
N ALA A 86 5.73 8.50 -5.79
CA ALA A 86 5.43 9.32 -6.97
C ALA A 86 4.78 10.66 -6.62
N HIS A 87 4.18 10.77 -5.45
CA HIS A 87 3.64 12.00 -4.85
C HIS A 87 4.64 12.70 -3.90
N ASP A 88 5.95 12.42 -4.02
CA ASP A 88 7.02 13.00 -3.19
C ASP A 88 6.86 12.78 -1.68
N ARG A 89 6.15 11.71 -1.28
CA ARG A 89 5.81 11.40 0.12
C ARG A 89 6.54 10.16 0.63
N ALA A 90 7.87 10.24 0.71
CA ALA A 90 8.72 9.12 1.12
C ALA A 90 8.36 8.57 2.53
N GLY A 91 8.02 9.42 3.49
CA GLY A 91 7.57 9.00 4.81
C GLY A 91 6.28 8.19 4.77
N THR A 92 5.32 8.64 3.97
CA THR A 92 4.05 7.93 3.75
C THR A 92 4.27 6.61 3.00
N ALA A 93 5.19 6.57 2.04
CA ALA A 93 5.59 5.35 1.35
C ALA A 93 6.13 4.28 2.31
N LEU A 94 6.99 4.68 3.27
CA LEU A 94 7.48 3.77 4.31
C LEU A 94 6.36 3.31 5.26
N ALA A 95 5.45 4.20 5.63
CA ALA A 95 4.30 3.85 6.46
C ALA A 95 3.37 2.87 5.74
N SER A 96 3.09 3.08 4.46
CA SER A 96 2.33 2.17 3.61
C SER A 96 2.98 0.79 3.52
N PHE A 97 4.31 0.75 3.27
CA PHE A 97 5.07 -0.50 3.27
C PHE A 97 4.96 -1.25 4.60
N GLY A 98 5.14 -0.53 5.73
CA GLY A 98 4.99 -1.10 7.07
C GLY A 98 3.58 -1.64 7.32
N LEU A 99 2.55 -0.86 6.97
CA LEU A 99 1.16 -1.26 7.13
C LEU A 99 0.84 -2.55 6.34
N ARG A 100 1.26 -2.61 5.07
CA ARG A 100 0.99 -3.75 4.18
C ARG A 100 1.72 -5.02 4.58
N THR A 101 2.87 -4.91 5.20
CA THR A 101 3.62 -6.07 5.70
C THR A 101 3.15 -6.48 7.10
N CYS A 102 2.90 -5.52 8.00
CA CYS A 102 2.57 -5.83 9.38
C CYS A 102 1.10 -6.20 9.60
N ALA A 103 0.14 -5.60 8.88
CA ALA A 103 -1.28 -5.87 9.15
C ALA A 103 -1.67 -7.35 8.92
N PRO A 104 -1.28 -8.01 7.80
CA PRO A 104 -1.55 -9.43 7.62
C PRO A 104 -0.88 -10.30 8.68
N LEU A 105 0.36 -9.96 9.08
CA LEU A 105 1.08 -10.71 10.11
C LEU A 105 0.41 -10.59 11.48
N VAL A 106 0.05 -9.37 11.88
CA VAL A 106 -0.61 -9.12 13.17
C VAL A 106 -1.96 -9.84 13.22
N LEU A 107 -2.78 -9.70 12.16
CA LEU A 107 -4.08 -10.38 12.11
C LEU A 107 -3.95 -11.90 12.00
N SER A 108 -2.90 -12.42 11.38
CA SER A 108 -2.59 -13.84 11.39
C SER A 108 -2.30 -14.33 12.82
N LEU A 109 -1.49 -13.61 13.59
CA LEU A 109 -1.18 -13.95 14.98
C LEU A 109 -2.42 -13.87 15.88
N VAL A 110 -3.25 -12.84 15.70
CA VAL A 110 -4.52 -12.71 16.41
C VAL A 110 -5.46 -13.88 16.05
N GLY A 111 -5.56 -14.20 14.75
CA GLY A 111 -6.36 -15.35 14.30
C GLY A 111 -5.86 -16.65 14.90
N PHE A 112 -4.56 -16.88 14.92
CA PHE A 112 -3.96 -18.06 15.57
C PHE A 112 -4.34 -18.15 17.04
N GLY A 113 -4.17 -17.06 17.81
CA GLY A 113 -4.51 -17.04 19.23
C GLY A 113 -6.02 -17.28 19.47
N VAL A 114 -6.90 -16.69 18.65
CA VAL A 114 -8.34 -16.96 18.71
C VAL A 114 -8.64 -18.42 18.39
N GLY A 115 -7.97 -18.99 17.38
CA GLY A 115 -8.09 -20.40 17.01
C GLY A 115 -7.70 -21.34 18.14
N GLU A 116 -6.59 -21.08 18.83
CA GLU A 116 -6.15 -21.84 20.01
C GLU A 116 -7.24 -21.87 21.09
N VAL A 117 -7.82 -20.72 21.43
CA VAL A 117 -8.86 -20.63 22.46
C VAL A 117 -10.15 -21.32 22.01
N ALA A 118 -10.59 -21.07 20.78
CA ALA A 118 -11.87 -21.59 20.27
C ALA A 118 -11.86 -23.11 20.06
N CYS A 119 -10.70 -23.69 19.78
CA CYS A 119 -10.56 -25.10 19.43
C CYS A 119 -9.97 -25.97 20.56
N SER A 120 -9.65 -25.38 21.70
CA SER A 120 -9.06 -26.07 22.86
C SER A 120 -9.89 -27.25 23.40
N SER A 121 -11.21 -27.29 23.10
CA SER A 121 -12.10 -28.36 23.52
C SER A 121 -12.27 -29.51 22.53
N ARG A 122 -11.61 -29.44 21.35
CA ARG A 122 -11.68 -30.45 20.30
C ARG A 122 -10.37 -31.22 20.22
N GLU A 123 -10.20 -32.21 21.06
CA GLU A 123 -9.04 -33.13 20.97
C GLU A 123 -9.12 -33.94 19.66
N GLY A 124 -8.17 -33.74 18.77
CA GLY A 124 -7.88 -34.64 17.64
C GLY A 124 -8.34 -34.22 16.25
N GLU A 125 -8.97 -33.07 16.05
CA GLU A 125 -9.34 -32.63 14.71
C GLU A 125 -8.60 -31.38 14.26
N ALA A 126 -8.07 -31.48 13.03
CA ALA A 126 -7.60 -30.46 12.07
C ALA A 126 -6.95 -29.18 12.62
N PRO A 127 -6.08 -28.54 11.84
CA PRO A 127 -5.23 -27.39 12.24
C PRO A 127 -6.07 -26.12 12.44
N CYS A 128 -7.06 -26.15 13.32
CA CYS A 128 -7.99 -25.07 13.58
C CYS A 128 -7.30 -23.71 13.85
N PRO A 129 -6.22 -23.64 14.68
CA PRO A 129 -5.48 -22.40 14.85
C PRO A 129 -4.81 -21.92 13.57
N ALA A 130 -4.31 -22.86 12.75
CA ALA A 130 -3.68 -22.50 11.47
C ALA A 130 -4.71 -21.95 10.46
N ILE A 131 -5.91 -22.52 10.41
CA ILE A 131 -7.00 -22.00 9.56
C ILE A 131 -7.39 -20.59 10.02
N ALA A 132 -7.56 -20.38 11.32
CA ALA A 132 -7.89 -19.08 11.89
C ALA A 132 -6.77 -18.03 11.61
N ALA A 133 -5.51 -18.45 11.65
CA ALA A 133 -4.37 -17.61 11.26
C ALA A 133 -4.43 -17.21 9.77
N VAL A 134 -4.75 -18.14 8.87
CA VAL A 134 -4.91 -17.87 7.44
C VAL A 134 -6.07 -16.90 7.19
N VAL A 135 -7.20 -17.09 7.86
CA VAL A 135 -8.33 -16.16 7.79
C VAL A 135 -7.95 -14.78 8.31
N GLY A 136 -7.23 -14.71 9.43
CA GLY A 136 -6.71 -13.46 9.96
C GLY A 136 -5.79 -12.74 8.98
N ALA A 137 -4.82 -13.46 8.39
CA ALA A 137 -3.98 -12.90 7.35
C ALA A 137 -4.81 -12.39 6.17
N GLY A 138 -5.77 -13.18 5.69
CA GLY A 138 -6.67 -12.82 4.59
C GLY A 138 -7.47 -11.55 4.83
N LEU A 139 -7.88 -11.29 6.06
CA LEU A 139 -8.55 -10.04 6.47
C LEU A 139 -7.56 -8.88 6.58
N GLY A 140 -6.29 -9.17 6.90
CA GLY A 140 -5.24 -8.17 7.01
C GLY A 140 -4.91 -7.46 5.70
N PHE A 141 -5.00 -8.16 4.57
CA PHE A 141 -4.74 -7.59 3.25
C PHE A 141 -5.72 -6.46 2.90
N PRO A 142 -7.04 -6.68 2.84
CA PRO A 142 -7.98 -5.61 2.50
C PRO A 142 -8.02 -4.49 3.54
N LEU A 143 -7.80 -4.81 4.82
CA LEU A 143 -7.71 -3.80 5.86
C LEU A 143 -6.53 -2.86 5.63
N ALA A 144 -5.36 -3.40 5.31
CA ALA A 144 -4.17 -2.59 5.01
C ALA A 144 -4.42 -1.67 3.79
N VAL A 145 -5.00 -2.19 2.71
CA VAL A 145 -5.35 -1.41 1.52
C VAL A 145 -6.34 -0.30 1.86
N ALA A 146 -7.39 -0.61 2.63
CA ALA A 146 -8.40 0.37 3.01
C ALA A 146 -7.82 1.51 3.88
N LEU A 147 -6.97 1.17 4.85
CA LEU A 147 -6.30 2.15 5.70
C LEU A 147 -5.30 3.00 4.90
N ASP A 148 -4.55 2.37 4.00
CA ASP A 148 -3.60 3.06 3.12
C ASP A 148 -4.31 4.10 2.24
N ALA A 149 -5.34 3.69 1.51
CA ALA A 149 -6.10 4.57 0.64
C ALA A 149 -6.87 5.66 1.42
N ALA A 150 -7.44 5.35 2.60
CA ALA A 150 -8.27 6.27 3.34
C ALA A 150 -7.47 7.29 4.15
N LEU A 151 -6.34 6.88 4.74
CA LEU A 151 -5.58 7.69 5.70
C LEU A 151 -4.28 8.24 5.11
N LEU A 152 -3.54 7.43 4.36
CA LEU A 152 -2.22 7.79 3.86
C LEU A 152 -2.27 8.51 2.51
N ALA A 153 -3.26 8.24 1.67
CA ALA A 153 -3.38 8.81 0.33
C ALA A 153 -4.04 10.21 0.33
N ARG A 154 -3.64 11.08 1.27
CA ARG A 154 -4.10 12.47 1.36
C ARG A 154 -2.89 13.38 1.38
N GLU A 155 -2.85 14.37 0.52
CA GLU A 155 -1.83 15.40 0.51
C GLU A 155 -2.45 16.78 0.76
N PRO A 156 -1.77 17.69 1.48
CA PRO A 156 -2.18 19.08 1.52
C PRO A 156 -2.20 19.60 0.07
N ALA A 157 -3.25 20.29 -0.33
CA ALA A 157 -3.25 20.98 -1.61
C ALA A 157 -2.08 21.97 -1.58
N SER A 158 -1.05 21.68 -2.37
CA SER A 158 0.10 22.55 -2.49
C SER A 158 -0.40 23.92 -2.91
N GLN A 159 -0.24 24.94 -2.07
CA GLN A 159 -0.24 26.30 -2.59
C GLN A 159 0.82 26.30 -3.67
N GLU A 160 0.39 26.49 -4.92
CA GLU A 160 1.32 26.70 -6.03
C GLU A 160 2.24 27.87 -5.68
N THR A 161 3.30 27.57 -4.96
CA THR A 161 4.49 28.41 -5.04
C THR A 161 4.99 28.23 -6.46
N VAL A 162 4.63 29.19 -7.30
CA VAL A 162 5.25 29.37 -8.63
C VAL A 162 6.74 29.53 -8.38
N SER A 163 7.46 28.44 -8.31
CA SER A 163 8.91 28.43 -8.23
C SER A 163 9.48 27.12 -8.74
N SER A 164 10.34 27.34 -9.70
CA SER A 164 11.34 26.45 -10.26
C SER A 164 10.83 25.34 -11.20
N SER A 165 11.31 25.44 -12.41
CA SER A 165 11.33 24.43 -13.46
C SER A 165 11.83 23.07 -12.92
N THR A 166 10.93 22.29 -12.39
CA THR A 166 11.24 20.92 -11.96
C THR A 166 11.26 20.06 -13.21
N PHE A 167 12.42 19.49 -13.50
CA PHE A 167 12.58 18.51 -14.56
C PHE A 167 11.62 17.35 -14.31
N LYS A 168 10.54 17.29 -15.07
CA LYS A 168 9.52 16.24 -14.94
C LYS A 168 9.86 15.08 -15.86
N LEU A 169 10.31 13.98 -15.26
CA LEU A 169 10.48 12.71 -15.98
C LEU A 169 9.12 12.08 -16.22
N VAL A 170 8.73 11.95 -17.47
CA VAL A 170 7.50 11.27 -17.86
C VAL A 170 7.87 9.91 -18.46
N PRO A 171 7.60 8.81 -17.76
CA PRO A 171 7.73 7.49 -18.35
C PRO A 171 6.64 7.30 -19.41
N SER A 172 7.02 6.85 -20.58
CA SER A 172 6.08 6.45 -21.62
C SER A 172 6.35 5.02 -22.08
N VAL A 173 5.28 4.25 -22.23
CA VAL A 173 5.33 2.90 -22.77
C VAL A 173 4.52 2.89 -24.05
N GLY A 174 5.10 2.37 -25.13
CA GLY A 174 4.44 2.26 -26.41
C GLY A 174 4.64 0.88 -27.02
N TYR A 175 3.74 0.55 -27.94
CA TYR A 175 3.79 -0.68 -28.73
C TYR A 175 3.69 -0.32 -30.22
N THR A 176 4.75 -0.60 -30.99
CA THR A 176 4.74 -0.43 -32.44
C THR A 176 5.42 -1.60 -33.12
N GLN A 177 4.88 -2.02 -34.23
CA GLN A 177 5.44 -3.08 -35.10
C GLN A 177 5.82 -4.37 -34.36
N GLY A 178 5.00 -4.80 -33.37
CA GLY A 178 5.25 -6.03 -32.63
C GLY A 178 6.33 -5.91 -31.54
N ARG A 179 6.78 -4.71 -31.21
CA ARG A 179 7.78 -4.47 -30.16
C ARG A 179 7.26 -3.51 -29.11
N PHE A 180 7.52 -3.82 -27.85
CA PHE A 180 7.32 -2.89 -26.75
C PHE A 180 8.54 -1.98 -26.62
N PHE A 181 8.31 -0.70 -26.37
CA PHE A 181 9.37 0.23 -25.98
C PHE A 181 8.92 1.01 -24.73
N ALA A 182 9.86 1.26 -23.86
CA ALA A 182 9.71 2.17 -22.74
C ALA A 182 10.68 3.33 -22.94
N SER A 183 10.21 4.56 -22.77
CA SER A 183 11.05 5.73 -22.84
C SER A 183 10.81 6.65 -21.64
N LEU A 184 11.84 7.38 -21.25
CA LEU A 184 11.80 8.44 -20.25
C LEU A 184 11.97 9.76 -20.98
N GLY A 185 10.90 10.55 -21.05
CA GLY A 185 10.93 11.91 -21.58
C GLY A 185 11.05 12.91 -20.43
N GLY A 186 11.82 13.97 -20.61
CA GLY A 186 11.88 15.09 -19.68
C GLY A 186 11.40 16.36 -20.36
N THR A 187 10.56 17.15 -19.68
CA THR A 187 10.22 18.53 -20.09
C THR A 187 10.87 19.48 -19.10
N MET A 188 11.54 20.50 -19.65
CA MET A 188 12.07 21.63 -18.88
C MET A 188 11.05 22.74 -18.80
#